data_2fd8458a3bdde44f6cf779d81ef602ed
#
_entry.id   2fd8458a3bdde44f6cf779d81ef602ed
#
_cell.length_a   1.000
_cell.length_b   1.000
_cell.length_c   1.000
_cell.angle_alpha   90.00
_cell.angle_beta   90.00
_cell.angle_gamma   90.00
#
_symmetry.space_group_name_H-M   'P 1'
#
loop_
_entity.id
_entity.type
_entity.pdbx_description
1 polymer ?
#
loop_
_entity_poly.entity_id
_entity_poly.type
_entity_poly.pdbx_seq_one_letter_code
_entity_poly.pdbx_strand_id
1 'polypeptide(L)'
;MATPQADVIVVGAGLAGLVAAAELADAGRTVLLLDQEGEQNLGGQAHWSFGGLFFVDSPEQRRLGIRDSLDLARRDWAVTAAFDRPEDHWPRQWADAYLDFAAGEKREWLRGMGMRWFPAVGWAERGGAGAGQPGNSVPRFHITWGTGPGVVEPFERRVRAHQQAGRIQFRFRHRVRRLNITAGAVHGVSGDVLEPSDTPRGESSSRVVTGDFDLNAGAVLITSGGIGGNHDLVRRFWPTDRLGPAPTHLLSGVPQHVDGLLQQQVAAQGGNLINPDRMWHYTEGLRNWNPIWPAHAIRILPGPSSLWLDPTGRRLPYPHIPGASTLDTLQHITTRGYPHTWFLANRAVIKREYALSGSEQNHDLTHRDLKAVAGRLGRNLTPALQAFVDHGADFVVRDTLPDLVRGMNDLTPDTPVDHATVEREVLDRDLQVRNPAGKDPQLAVVRGARAILSEKLIRVANPAPILDPASGPLIAVKLNILTRKSLGGLETNLQGQVLGPGGQPIPGLYAAGEVAGFGGGGFHGYRALEGTFLGGCLFSGRVAGRALR
;
A
#
# COMPACT_ATOMS: atom_id res chain seq x y z
N MET A 1 -13.37 35.54 -20.29
CA MET A 1 -12.81 34.21 -19.94
C MET A 1 -12.75 33.38 -21.22
N ALA A 2 -11.70 32.60 -21.42
CA ALA A 2 -11.64 31.66 -22.55
C ALA A 2 -12.71 30.57 -22.38
N THR A 3 -13.24 30.08 -23.50
CA THR A 3 -14.26 29.01 -23.47
C THR A 3 -13.69 27.77 -22.80
N PRO A 4 -14.40 27.13 -21.84
CA PRO A 4 -13.96 25.88 -21.22
C PRO A 4 -13.77 24.79 -22.28
N GLN A 5 -12.68 24.02 -22.16
CA GLN A 5 -12.36 22.90 -23.07
C GLN A 5 -13.04 21.60 -22.65
N ALA A 6 -13.47 21.51 -21.39
CA ALA A 6 -14.26 20.43 -20.81
C ALA A 6 -15.04 20.94 -19.59
N ASP A 7 -16.04 20.17 -19.11
CA ASP A 7 -16.71 20.47 -17.86
C ASP A 7 -15.73 20.31 -16.68
N VAL A 8 -14.91 19.23 -16.71
CA VAL A 8 -13.97 18.91 -15.63
C VAL A 8 -12.61 18.49 -16.21
N ILE A 9 -11.53 19.07 -15.67
CA ILE A 9 -10.17 18.55 -15.83
C ILE A 9 -9.87 17.62 -14.66
N VAL A 10 -9.47 16.36 -14.96
CA VAL A 10 -8.97 15.41 -13.98
C VAL A 10 -7.45 15.28 -14.16
N VAL A 11 -6.68 15.51 -13.10
CA VAL A 11 -5.21 15.49 -13.14
C VAL A 11 -4.67 14.25 -12.44
N GLY A 12 -4.22 13.29 -13.22
CA GLY A 12 -3.72 11.97 -12.79
C GLY A 12 -4.65 10.84 -13.23
N ALA A 13 -4.16 9.97 -14.09
CA ALA A 13 -4.87 8.79 -14.63
C ALA A 13 -4.67 7.53 -13.77
N GLY A 14 -4.44 7.71 -12.46
CA GLY A 14 -4.46 6.65 -11.47
C GLY A 14 -5.87 6.17 -11.18
N LEU A 15 -6.03 5.17 -10.28
CA LEU A 15 -7.33 4.55 -9.98
C LEU A 15 -8.41 5.57 -9.59
N ALA A 16 -8.11 6.54 -8.73
CA ALA A 16 -9.08 7.55 -8.30
C ALA A 16 -9.54 8.44 -9.47
N GLY A 17 -8.61 8.83 -10.35
CA GLY A 17 -8.92 9.62 -11.56
C GLY A 17 -9.77 8.84 -12.55
N LEU A 18 -9.47 7.57 -12.80
CA LEU A 18 -10.27 6.71 -13.67
C LEU A 18 -11.69 6.51 -13.14
N VAL A 19 -11.84 6.30 -11.82
CA VAL A 19 -13.17 6.18 -11.18
C VAL A 19 -13.95 7.46 -11.34
N ALA A 20 -13.36 8.61 -11.00
CA ALA A 20 -14.05 9.89 -11.10
C ALA A 20 -14.42 10.25 -12.54
N ALA A 21 -13.49 10.07 -13.49
CA ALA A 21 -13.75 10.33 -14.91
C ALA A 21 -14.90 9.46 -15.45
N ALA A 22 -14.97 8.18 -15.04
CA ALA A 22 -16.08 7.29 -15.42
C ALA A 22 -17.42 7.75 -14.82
N GLU A 23 -17.47 8.13 -13.53
CA GLU A 23 -18.69 8.63 -12.88
C GLU A 23 -19.18 9.95 -13.52
N LEU A 24 -18.26 10.85 -13.90
CA LEU A 24 -18.56 12.11 -14.58
C LEU A 24 -19.13 11.87 -15.99
N ALA A 25 -18.47 11.03 -16.78
CA ALA A 25 -18.88 10.75 -18.15
C ALA A 25 -20.19 9.99 -18.22
N ASP A 26 -20.48 9.07 -17.26
CA ASP A 26 -21.79 8.43 -17.11
C ASP A 26 -22.90 9.45 -16.81
N ALA A 27 -22.57 10.54 -16.11
CA ALA A 27 -23.50 11.65 -15.86
C ALA A 27 -23.63 12.65 -17.04
N GLY A 28 -22.95 12.38 -18.16
CA GLY A 28 -23.01 13.20 -19.38
C GLY A 28 -22.00 14.34 -19.42
N ARG A 29 -21.10 14.47 -18.42
CA ARG A 29 -20.06 15.51 -18.41
C ARG A 29 -18.93 15.19 -19.37
N THR A 30 -18.33 16.24 -19.93
CA THR A 30 -17.10 16.15 -20.71
C THR A 30 -15.90 16.24 -19.77
N VAL A 31 -14.92 15.34 -19.98
CA VAL A 31 -13.75 15.22 -19.11
C VAL A 31 -12.47 15.30 -19.92
N LEU A 32 -11.55 16.15 -19.49
CA LEU A 32 -10.18 16.17 -19.96
C LEU A 32 -9.29 15.52 -18.89
N LEU A 33 -8.73 14.35 -19.17
CA LEU A 33 -7.91 13.59 -18.23
C LEU A 33 -6.44 13.74 -18.60
N LEU A 34 -5.66 14.38 -17.71
CA LEU A 34 -4.24 14.68 -17.88
C LEU A 34 -3.39 13.70 -17.08
N ASP A 35 -2.27 13.27 -17.66
CA ASP A 35 -1.22 12.56 -16.92
C ASP A 35 0.18 12.98 -17.41
N GLN A 36 1.14 13.06 -16.47
CA GLN A 36 2.54 13.34 -16.83
C GLN A 36 3.25 12.13 -17.46
N GLU A 37 2.73 10.92 -17.22
CA GLU A 37 3.24 9.70 -17.82
C GLU A 37 2.55 9.39 -19.15
N GLY A 38 3.08 8.40 -19.87
CA GLY A 38 2.48 7.89 -21.09
C GLY A 38 1.27 6.97 -20.79
N GLU A 39 0.53 6.65 -21.83
CA GLU A 39 -0.68 5.83 -21.79
C GLU A 39 -0.46 4.45 -21.13
N GLN A 40 0.73 3.88 -21.30
CA GLN A 40 1.10 2.60 -20.69
C GLN A 40 1.07 2.63 -19.15
N ASN A 41 1.03 3.80 -18.50
CA ASN A 41 0.96 3.96 -17.05
C ASN A 41 -0.48 4.14 -16.51
N LEU A 42 -1.53 3.97 -17.33
CA LEU A 42 -2.93 4.03 -16.87
C LEU A 42 -3.17 3.13 -15.65
N GLY A 43 -3.91 3.65 -14.67
CA GLY A 43 -4.15 2.99 -13.38
C GLY A 43 -3.10 3.33 -12.32
N GLY A 44 -1.96 3.95 -12.69
CA GLY A 44 -0.94 4.43 -11.77
C GLY A 44 -0.44 3.36 -10.79
N GLN A 45 -0.23 3.73 -9.55
CA GLN A 45 0.25 2.80 -8.49
C GLN A 45 -0.67 1.60 -8.23
N ALA A 46 -1.98 1.71 -8.52
CA ALA A 46 -2.92 0.63 -8.29
C ALA A 46 -2.60 -0.61 -9.13
N HIS A 47 -2.02 -0.43 -10.31
CA HIS A 47 -1.56 -1.52 -11.17
C HIS A 47 -0.55 -2.44 -10.47
N TRP A 48 0.39 -1.86 -9.73
CA TRP A 48 1.47 -2.57 -9.03
C TRP A 48 1.03 -3.21 -7.71
N SER A 49 -0.24 -3.10 -7.33
CA SER A 49 -0.72 -3.62 -6.06
C SER A 49 -1.02 -5.12 -6.11
N PHE A 50 -0.99 -5.75 -4.93
CA PHE A 50 -1.48 -7.13 -4.76
C PHE A 50 -3.00 -7.26 -4.96
N GLY A 51 -3.71 -6.14 -5.12
CA GLY A 51 -5.14 -6.11 -5.40
C GLY A 51 -6.05 -6.38 -4.21
N GLY A 52 -5.57 -6.12 -2.99
CA GLY A 52 -6.35 -6.30 -1.77
C GLY A 52 -7.45 -5.26 -1.61
N LEU A 53 -8.66 -5.70 -1.30
CA LEU A 53 -9.81 -4.85 -0.98
C LEU A 53 -10.36 -5.20 0.41
N PHE A 54 -10.70 -4.15 1.15
CA PHE A 54 -11.32 -4.24 2.47
C PHE A 54 -12.84 -4.30 2.31
N PHE A 55 -13.47 -5.36 2.84
CA PHE A 55 -14.92 -5.47 2.95
C PHE A 55 -15.29 -5.85 4.38
N VAL A 56 -16.47 -5.44 4.82
CA VAL A 56 -17.04 -5.74 6.13
C VAL A 56 -18.22 -6.69 5.96
N ASP A 57 -18.25 -7.75 6.77
CA ASP A 57 -19.31 -8.77 6.77
C ASP A 57 -19.63 -9.33 5.38
N SER A 58 -18.59 -9.62 4.60
CA SER A 58 -18.74 -10.15 3.24
C SER A 58 -19.24 -11.60 3.22
N PRO A 59 -19.87 -12.05 2.11
CA PRO A 59 -20.20 -13.45 1.93
C PRO A 59 -19.00 -14.39 2.02
N GLU A 60 -17.80 -13.93 1.64
CA GLU A 60 -16.54 -14.66 1.76
C GLU A 60 -16.15 -14.86 3.22
N GLN A 61 -16.24 -13.80 4.05
CA GLN A 61 -16.02 -13.90 5.50
C GLN A 61 -16.99 -14.87 6.15
N ARG A 62 -18.29 -14.75 5.87
CA ARG A 62 -19.33 -15.62 6.44
C ARG A 62 -19.11 -17.10 6.10
N ARG A 63 -18.72 -17.43 4.85
CA ARG A 63 -18.37 -18.80 4.44
C ARG A 63 -17.19 -19.40 5.17
N LEU A 64 -16.25 -18.54 5.60
CA LEU A 64 -15.07 -18.94 6.38
C LEU A 64 -15.32 -18.93 7.90
N GLY A 65 -16.55 -18.67 8.35
CA GLY A 65 -16.90 -18.57 9.76
C GLY A 65 -16.39 -17.31 10.45
N ILE A 66 -15.94 -16.31 9.70
CA ILE A 66 -15.49 -15.02 10.23
C ILE A 66 -16.72 -14.15 10.50
N ARG A 67 -16.94 -13.81 11.78
CA ARG A 67 -18.03 -12.93 12.22
C ARG A 67 -17.52 -11.50 12.23
N ASP A 68 -18.09 -10.66 11.41
CA ASP A 68 -17.77 -9.23 11.28
C ASP A 68 -19.04 -8.38 11.36
N SER A 69 -18.88 -7.09 11.61
CA SER A 69 -19.96 -6.11 11.58
C SER A 69 -19.41 -4.70 11.37
N LEU A 70 -20.27 -3.78 10.96
CA LEU A 70 -19.92 -2.37 10.82
C LEU A 70 -19.43 -1.77 12.14
N ASP A 71 -20.09 -2.09 13.26
CA ASP A 71 -19.71 -1.60 14.59
C ASP A 71 -18.33 -2.12 15.01
N LEU A 72 -18.02 -3.40 14.72
CA LEU A 72 -16.68 -3.94 14.95
C LEU A 72 -15.64 -3.25 14.07
N ALA A 73 -15.96 -3.02 12.80
CA ALA A 73 -15.07 -2.34 11.87
C ALA A 73 -14.80 -0.88 12.30
N ARG A 74 -15.81 -0.15 12.80
CA ARG A 74 -15.65 1.20 13.35
C ARG A 74 -14.72 1.23 14.57
N ARG A 75 -14.90 0.29 15.50
CA ARG A 75 -14.01 0.15 16.67
C ARG A 75 -12.57 -0.15 16.25
N ASP A 76 -12.38 -1.10 15.35
CA ASP A 76 -11.07 -1.47 14.83
C ASP A 76 -10.39 -0.29 14.14
N TRP A 77 -11.15 0.48 13.34
CA TRP A 77 -10.65 1.65 12.66
C TRP A 77 -10.24 2.76 13.63
N ALA A 78 -11.08 3.08 14.60
CA ALA A 78 -10.80 4.11 15.59
C ALA A 78 -9.51 3.83 16.37
N VAL A 79 -9.32 2.58 16.81
CA VAL A 79 -8.09 2.14 17.49
C VAL A 79 -6.88 2.21 16.56
N THR A 80 -7.04 1.74 15.32
CA THR A 80 -5.93 1.66 14.37
C THR A 80 -5.52 3.04 13.87
N ALA A 81 -6.47 3.90 13.52
CA ALA A 81 -6.22 5.24 13.04
C ALA A 81 -5.63 6.15 14.12
N ALA A 82 -6.05 5.98 15.38
CA ALA A 82 -5.55 6.72 16.53
C ALA A 82 -5.56 8.24 16.32
N PHE A 83 -6.66 8.78 15.81
CA PHE A 83 -6.81 10.21 15.56
C PHE A 83 -6.67 11.03 16.85
N ASP A 84 -5.75 11.98 16.88
CA ASP A 84 -5.38 12.76 18.07
C ASP A 84 -5.22 14.26 17.81
N ARG A 85 -5.44 14.73 16.56
CA ARG A 85 -5.23 16.12 16.16
C ARG A 85 -6.55 16.85 15.86
N PRO A 86 -6.61 18.17 16.08
CA PRO A 86 -7.77 18.98 15.66
C PRO A 86 -8.09 18.89 14.17
N GLU A 87 -7.04 18.84 13.32
CA GLU A 87 -7.17 18.68 11.86
C GLU A 87 -7.72 17.32 11.43
N ASP A 88 -7.85 16.35 12.34
CA ASP A 88 -8.48 15.05 12.06
C ASP A 88 -10.03 15.14 11.97
N HIS A 89 -10.61 16.33 11.95
CA HIS A 89 -12.06 16.52 11.83
C HIS A 89 -12.62 15.84 10.55
N TRP A 90 -12.15 16.22 9.38
CA TRP A 90 -12.58 15.62 8.13
C TRP A 90 -12.07 14.18 7.95
N PRO A 91 -10.81 13.85 8.28
CA PRO A 91 -10.35 12.46 8.32
C PRO A 91 -11.29 11.48 9.02
N ARG A 92 -11.83 11.83 10.19
CA ARG A 92 -12.80 11.00 10.95
C ARG A 92 -14.09 10.78 10.18
N GLN A 93 -14.66 11.85 9.59
CA GLN A 93 -15.90 11.76 8.83
C GLN A 93 -15.73 10.91 7.56
N TRP A 94 -14.61 11.06 6.86
CA TRP A 94 -14.28 10.23 5.70
C TRP A 94 -14.09 8.77 6.06
N ALA A 95 -13.48 8.48 7.21
CA ALA A 95 -13.32 7.11 7.70
C ALA A 95 -14.68 6.44 7.96
N ASP A 96 -15.62 7.14 8.63
CA ASP A 96 -16.98 6.65 8.86
C ASP A 96 -17.73 6.41 7.55
N ALA A 97 -17.72 7.38 6.64
CA ALA A 97 -18.37 7.27 5.34
C ALA A 97 -17.75 6.12 4.49
N TYR A 98 -16.44 5.91 4.58
CA TYR A 98 -15.78 4.78 3.93
C TYR A 98 -16.20 3.43 4.51
N LEU A 99 -16.37 3.33 5.82
CA LEU A 99 -16.83 2.09 6.48
C LEU A 99 -18.26 1.75 6.10
N ASP A 100 -19.15 2.75 5.99
CA ASP A 100 -20.51 2.57 5.47
C ASP A 100 -20.49 2.05 4.04
N PHE A 101 -19.65 2.64 3.18
CA PHE A 101 -19.44 2.17 1.82
C PHE A 101 -18.89 0.73 1.77
N ALA A 102 -17.90 0.39 2.61
CA ALA A 102 -17.25 -0.91 2.63
C ALA A 102 -18.16 -2.04 3.17
N ALA A 103 -19.08 -1.72 4.06
CA ALA A 103 -20.09 -2.63 4.58
C ALA A 103 -21.33 -2.69 3.69
N GLY A 104 -21.59 -1.63 2.92
CA GLY A 104 -22.76 -1.46 2.07
C GLY A 104 -22.53 -1.80 0.59
N GLU A 105 -22.64 -0.77 -0.25
CA GLU A 105 -22.73 -0.93 -1.72
C GLU A 105 -21.43 -1.35 -2.42
N LYS A 106 -20.26 -1.16 -1.81
CA LYS A 106 -18.95 -1.32 -2.46
C LYS A 106 -18.80 -2.65 -3.18
N ARG A 107 -19.10 -3.74 -2.49
CA ARG A 107 -18.89 -5.08 -3.03
C ARG A 107 -19.79 -5.36 -4.25
N GLU A 108 -21.07 -5.05 -4.15
CA GLU A 108 -22.02 -5.31 -5.25
C GLU A 108 -21.78 -4.35 -6.43
N TRP A 109 -21.41 -3.10 -6.18
CA TRP A 109 -21.01 -2.16 -7.22
C TRP A 109 -19.82 -2.69 -8.04
N LEU A 110 -18.75 -3.15 -7.37
CA LEU A 110 -17.56 -3.71 -8.03
C LEU A 110 -17.88 -5.03 -8.74
N ARG A 111 -18.69 -5.88 -8.10
CA ARG A 111 -19.15 -7.15 -8.70
C ARG A 111 -19.96 -6.95 -9.97
N GLY A 112 -20.83 -5.95 -9.97
CA GLY A 112 -21.63 -5.55 -11.14
C GLY A 112 -20.77 -5.16 -12.35
N MET A 113 -19.57 -4.64 -12.11
CA MET A 113 -18.60 -4.33 -13.17
C MET A 113 -17.72 -5.53 -13.59
N GLY A 114 -17.98 -6.72 -13.04
CA GLY A 114 -17.26 -7.96 -13.39
C GLY A 114 -16.10 -8.31 -12.45
N MET A 115 -15.82 -7.52 -11.42
CA MET A 115 -14.76 -7.83 -10.45
C MET A 115 -15.09 -9.09 -9.64
N ARG A 116 -14.08 -9.90 -9.35
CA ARG A 116 -14.18 -11.11 -8.54
C ARG A 116 -13.03 -11.18 -7.56
N TRP A 117 -13.24 -11.93 -6.47
CA TRP A 117 -12.26 -12.09 -5.40
C TRP A 117 -11.88 -13.54 -5.23
N PHE A 118 -10.66 -13.77 -4.81
CA PHE A 118 -10.22 -15.09 -4.39
C PHE A 118 -11.02 -15.54 -3.16
N PRO A 119 -11.39 -16.82 -3.04
CA PRO A 119 -12.31 -17.29 -1.98
C PRO A 119 -11.67 -17.38 -0.57
N ALA A 120 -10.51 -16.76 -0.37
CA ALA A 120 -9.83 -16.68 0.91
C ALA A 120 -9.80 -15.25 1.41
N VAL A 121 -10.12 -15.06 2.69
CA VAL A 121 -10.00 -13.78 3.40
C VAL A 121 -8.95 -13.94 4.47
N GLY A 122 -8.01 -13.02 4.54
CA GLY A 122 -6.91 -13.07 5.50
C GLY A 122 -6.60 -11.71 6.11
N TRP A 123 -5.55 -11.70 6.92
CA TRP A 123 -4.85 -10.50 7.33
C TRP A 123 -3.60 -10.29 6.46
N ALA A 124 -3.39 -9.07 5.98
CA ALA A 124 -2.07 -8.64 5.53
C ALA A 124 -1.20 -8.24 6.75
N GLU A 125 -1.83 -7.60 7.74
CA GLU A 125 -1.30 -7.38 9.10
C GLU A 125 -2.38 -7.70 10.12
N ARG A 126 -1.98 -8.31 11.24
CA ARG A 126 -2.92 -8.66 12.32
C ARG A 126 -3.26 -7.47 13.20
N GLY A 127 -2.36 -6.50 13.27
CA GLY A 127 -2.56 -5.26 14.03
C GLY A 127 -2.54 -5.43 15.55
N GLY A 128 -2.74 -4.34 16.24
CA GLY A 128 -3.34 -4.27 17.57
C GLY A 128 -2.52 -4.59 18.80
N ALA A 129 -1.35 -5.22 18.69
CA ALA A 129 -0.63 -5.64 19.90
C ALA A 129 0.19 -4.50 20.53
N GLY A 130 0.70 -3.55 19.75
CA GLY A 130 1.64 -2.52 20.21
C GLY A 130 1.03 -1.49 21.15
N ALA A 131 -0.24 -1.12 20.93
CA ALA A 131 -0.93 -0.14 21.75
C ALA A 131 -1.70 -0.76 22.93
N GLY A 132 -1.56 -2.06 23.18
CA GLY A 132 -2.36 -2.78 24.19
C GLY A 132 -3.86 -2.80 23.90
N GLN A 133 -4.26 -2.37 22.70
CA GLN A 133 -5.65 -2.29 22.26
C GLN A 133 -5.86 -3.21 21.05
N PRO A 134 -6.91 -4.03 21.05
CA PRO A 134 -7.26 -4.84 19.90
C PRO A 134 -7.75 -3.92 18.76
N GLY A 135 -7.07 -3.96 17.63
CA GLY A 135 -7.52 -3.40 16.36
C GLY A 135 -7.40 -4.46 15.27
N ASN A 136 -8.09 -4.31 14.16
CA ASN A 136 -8.12 -5.30 13.08
C ASN A 136 -8.53 -6.69 13.57
N SER A 137 -9.60 -6.75 14.36
CA SER A 137 -10.02 -7.92 15.16
C SER A 137 -10.32 -9.16 14.32
N VAL A 138 -10.71 -8.98 13.06
CA VAL A 138 -11.04 -10.06 12.12
C VAL A 138 -10.41 -9.81 10.75
N PRO A 139 -10.15 -10.89 9.97
CA PRO A 139 -9.64 -10.76 8.62
C PRO A 139 -10.64 -10.04 7.70
N ARG A 140 -10.19 -8.98 6.99
CA ARG A 140 -11.01 -8.21 6.03
C ARG A 140 -10.34 -8.02 4.66
N PHE A 141 -9.14 -8.57 4.48
CA PHE A 141 -8.36 -8.44 3.26
C PHE A 141 -8.79 -9.48 2.23
N HIS A 142 -9.41 -9.01 1.13
CA HIS A 142 -9.89 -9.82 0.02
C HIS A 142 -9.02 -9.57 -1.20
N ILE A 143 -8.38 -10.60 -1.73
CA ILE A 143 -7.52 -10.50 -2.91
C ILE A 143 -8.40 -10.48 -4.16
N THR A 144 -8.28 -9.42 -4.97
CA THR A 144 -8.96 -9.32 -6.27
C THR A 144 -8.34 -10.29 -7.25
N TRP A 145 -9.19 -11.04 -7.97
CA TRP A 145 -8.76 -11.89 -9.05
C TRP A 145 -8.26 -11.06 -10.24
N GLY A 146 -6.99 -11.20 -10.56
CA GLY A 146 -6.27 -10.29 -11.47
C GLY A 146 -5.42 -9.23 -10.73
N THR A 147 -5.36 -9.27 -9.39
CA THR A 147 -4.57 -8.37 -8.54
C THR A 147 -4.83 -6.87 -8.84
N GLY A 148 -3.82 -6.01 -8.83
CA GLY A 148 -3.94 -4.58 -9.15
C GLY A 148 -4.53 -4.29 -10.53
N PRO A 149 -4.02 -4.93 -11.60
CA PRO A 149 -4.65 -4.86 -12.93
C PRO A 149 -6.14 -5.20 -12.91
N GLY A 150 -6.55 -6.25 -12.17
CA GLY A 150 -7.96 -6.64 -12.05
C GLY A 150 -8.83 -5.61 -11.32
N VAL A 151 -8.24 -4.75 -10.48
CA VAL A 151 -8.96 -3.61 -9.87
C VAL A 151 -9.08 -2.45 -10.86
N VAL A 152 -8.07 -2.19 -11.67
CA VAL A 152 -8.03 -1.08 -12.63
C VAL A 152 -8.90 -1.35 -13.87
N GLU A 153 -8.85 -2.56 -14.39
CA GLU A 153 -9.47 -2.98 -15.67
C GLU A 153 -10.95 -2.56 -15.84
N PRO A 154 -11.86 -2.71 -14.86
CA PRO A 154 -13.25 -2.29 -15.03
C PRO A 154 -13.40 -0.78 -15.28
N PHE A 155 -12.59 0.03 -14.66
CA PHE A 155 -12.61 1.49 -14.82
C PHE A 155 -11.93 1.93 -16.10
N GLU A 156 -10.80 1.34 -16.45
CA GLU A 156 -10.14 1.59 -17.73
C GLU A 156 -11.12 1.29 -18.89
N ARG A 157 -11.79 0.14 -18.87
CA ARG A 157 -12.79 -0.21 -19.89
C ARG A 157 -13.91 0.83 -20.01
N ARG A 158 -14.44 1.33 -18.87
CA ARG A 158 -15.49 2.38 -18.88
C ARG A 158 -14.96 3.69 -19.46
N VAL A 159 -13.79 4.15 -19.04
CA VAL A 159 -13.18 5.41 -19.54
C VAL A 159 -12.89 5.31 -21.03
N ARG A 160 -12.40 4.14 -21.52
CA ARG A 160 -12.17 3.89 -22.95
C ARG A 160 -13.47 3.94 -23.76
N ALA A 161 -14.55 3.37 -23.27
CA ALA A 161 -15.85 3.46 -23.92
C ALA A 161 -16.33 4.92 -24.02
N HIS A 162 -16.15 5.72 -22.97
CA HIS A 162 -16.45 7.15 -22.98
C HIS A 162 -15.49 7.98 -23.85
N GLN A 163 -14.22 7.58 -23.97
CA GLN A 163 -13.28 8.16 -24.93
C GLN A 163 -13.78 7.96 -26.37
N GLN A 164 -14.19 6.73 -26.71
CA GLN A 164 -14.76 6.42 -28.04
C GLN A 164 -16.07 7.19 -28.30
N ALA A 165 -16.86 7.46 -27.27
CA ALA A 165 -18.07 8.27 -27.35
C ALA A 165 -17.81 9.79 -27.33
N GLY A 166 -16.55 10.24 -27.31
CA GLY A 166 -16.16 11.65 -27.33
C GLY A 166 -16.40 12.41 -26.01
N ARG A 167 -16.74 11.72 -24.92
CA ARG A 167 -16.95 12.36 -23.60
C ARG A 167 -15.69 12.51 -22.77
N ILE A 168 -14.69 11.65 -22.98
CA ILE A 168 -13.39 11.72 -22.31
C ILE A 168 -12.31 11.93 -23.35
N GLN A 169 -11.42 12.89 -23.08
CA GLN A 169 -10.20 13.09 -23.85
C GLN A 169 -9.01 12.90 -22.93
N PHE A 170 -8.04 12.07 -23.35
CA PHE A 170 -6.76 11.93 -22.66
C PHE A 170 -5.71 12.92 -23.20
N ARG A 171 -4.90 13.44 -22.27
CA ARG A 171 -3.69 14.21 -22.57
C ARG A 171 -2.55 13.61 -21.75
N PHE A 172 -1.86 12.65 -22.31
CA PHE A 172 -0.65 12.08 -21.75
C PHE A 172 0.54 13.00 -21.95
N ARG A 173 1.58 12.82 -21.15
CA ARG A 173 2.79 13.64 -21.17
C ARG A 173 2.52 15.12 -20.86
N HIS A 174 1.43 15.42 -20.16
CA HIS A 174 1.04 16.75 -19.71
C HIS A 174 1.26 16.87 -18.20
N ARG A 175 2.37 17.50 -17.80
CA ARG A 175 2.73 17.71 -16.39
C ARG A 175 2.15 19.02 -15.89
N VAL A 176 1.10 18.96 -15.10
CA VAL A 176 0.51 20.15 -14.47
C VAL A 176 1.47 20.72 -13.44
N ARG A 177 1.70 22.04 -13.54
CA ARG A 177 2.60 22.80 -12.67
C ARG A 177 1.86 23.82 -11.81
N ARG A 178 0.70 24.29 -12.23
CA ARG A 178 -0.02 25.38 -11.59
C ARG A 178 -1.51 25.26 -11.82
N LEU A 179 -2.29 25.72 -10.82
CA LEU A 179 -3.72 25.97 -10.94
C LEU A 179 -3.92 27.36 -11.55
N ASN A 180 -4.90 27.50 -12.43
CA ASN A 180 -5.34 28.79 -12.95
C ASN A 180 -6.45 29.32 -12.04
N ILE A 181 -6.15 30.40 -11.31
CA ILE A 181 -7.04 30.97 -10.30
C ILE A 181 -7.42 32.38 -10.70
N THR A 182 -8.74 32.69 -10.71
CA THR A 182 -9.27 34.04 -10.93
C THR A 182 -10.33 34.32 -9.88
N ALA A 183 -10.25 35.47 -9.23
CA ALA A 183 -11.16 35.87 -8.16
C ALA A 183 -11.36 34.78 -7.06
N GLY A 184 -10.29 34.03 -6.71
CA GLY A 184 -10.32 32.99 -5.70
C GLY A 184 -10.92 31.65 -6.17
N ALA A 185 -11.35 31.53 -7.42
CA ALA A 185 -11.88 30.28 -7.98
C ALA A 185 -10.88 29.64 -8.97
N VAL A 186 -10.77 28.31 -8.91
CA VAL A 186 -9.98 27.52 -9.86
C VAL A 186 -10.83 27.23 -11.09
N HIS A 187 -10.30 27.57 -12.27
CA HIS A 187 -10.98 27.37 -13.55
C HIS A 187 -10.13 26.66 -14.59
N GLY A 188 -8.96 26.12 -14.19
CA GLY A 188 -8.10 25.41 -15.12
C GLY A 188 -6.73 25.08 -14.51
N VAL A 189 -5.85 24.61 -15.39
CA VAL A 189 -4.47 24.23 -15.05
C VAL A 189 -3.53 24.61 -16.16
N SER A 190 -2.26 24.89 -15.81
CA SER A 190 -1.18 25.11 -16.77
C SER A 190 0.06 24.30 -16.40
N GLY A 191 0.91 24.04 -17.37
CA GLY A 191 2.10 23.22 -17.16
C GLY A 191 2.89 22.92 -18.41
N ASP A 192 3.70 21.86 -18.35
CA ASP A 192 4.65 21.46 -19.35
C ASP A 192 4.13 20.28 -20.19
N VAL A 193 4.31 20.35 -21.50
CA VAL A 193 4.23 19.18 -22.38
C VAL A 193 5.59 18.51 -22.38
N LEU A 194 5.64 17.25 -21.97
CA LEU A 194 6.85 16.45 -21.95
C LEU A 194 7.03 15.70 -23.27
N GLU A 195 8.29 15.45 -23.61
CA GLU A 195 8.67 14.63 -24.76
C GLU A 195 7.90 13.28 -24.77
N PRO A 196 7.42 12.80 -25.93
CA PRO A 196 6.86 11.46 -26.06
C PRO A 196 7.81 10.39 -25.52
N SER A 197 7.27 9.35 -24.87
CA SER A 197 8.08 8.28 -24.28
C SER A 197 7.36 6.94 -24.38
N ASP A 198 8.04 5.98 -24.99
CA ASP A 198 7.62 4.57 -25.08
C ASP A 198 8.22 3.71 -23.96
N THR A 199 8.81 4.36 -22.94
CA THR A 199 9.39 3.69 -21.77
C THR A 199 8.37 2.73 -21.14
N PRO A 200 8.74 1.48 -20.84
CA PRO A 200 7.86 0.53 -20.20
C PRO A 200 7.23 1.07 -18.90
N ARG A 201 6.06 0.52 -18.55
CA ARG A 201 5.33 0.90 -17.35
C ARG A 201 6.21 0.88 -16.10
N GLY A 202 6.22 1.97 -15.35
CA GLY A 202 6.92 2.11 -14.07
C GLY A 202 8.39 2.52 -14.19
N GLU A 203 9.01 2.36 -15.35
CA GLU A 203 10.36 2.86 -15.58
C GLU A 203 10.37 4.38 -15.69
N SER A 204 11.55 4.97 -15.45
CA SER A 204 11.73 6.43 -15.49
C SER A 204 11.61 6.95 -16.93
N SER A 205 10.57 7.72 -17.21
CA SER A 205 10.36 8.36 -18.51
C SER A 205 11.07 9.70 -18.60
N SER A 206 11.30 10.19 -19.83
CA SER A 206 11.90 11.50 -20.09
C SER A 206 11.16 12.64 -19.38
N ARG A 207 11.90 13.61 -18.88
CA ARG A 207 11.38 14.85 -18.29
C ARG A 207 11.68 16.08 -19.13
N VAL A 208 12.16 15.88 -20.35
CA VAL A 208 12.44 16.96 -21.30
C VAL A 208 11.13 17.66 -21.65
N VAL A 209 11.13 18.98 -21.52
CA VAL A 209 9.98 19.83 -21.85
C VAL A 209 10.06 20.20 -23.32
N THR A 210 8.99 19.94 -24.06
CA THR A 210 8.88 20.23 -25.50
C THR A 210 7.92 21.37 -25.82
N GLY A 211 7.12 21.79 -24.82
CA GLY A 211 6.16 22.88 -24.94
C GLY A 211 5.46 23.15 -23.60
N ASP A 212 4.53 24.07 -23.62
CA ASP A 212 3.67 24.42 -22.51
C ASP A 212 2.19 24.25 -22.90
N PHE A 213 1.32 24.24 -21.88
CA PHE A 213 -0.12 24.25 -22.07
C PHE A 213 -0.83 25.11 -21.03
N ASP A 214 -1.98 25.64 -21.43
CA ASP A 214 -2.93 26.36 -20.58
C ASP A 214 -4.35 25.86 -20.92
N LEU A 215 -5.04 25.25 -19.94
CA LEU A 215 -6.31 24.55 -20.14
C LEU A 215 -7.33 25.04 -19.13
N ASN A 216 -8.56 25.31 -19.59
CA ASN A 216 -9.65 25.81 -18.77
C ASN A 216 -10.82 24.81 -18.72
N ALA A 217 -11.48 24.73 -17.55
CA ALA A 217 -12.64 23.89 -17.31
C ALA A 217 -13.56 24.51 -16.26
N GLY A 218 -14.76 23.95 -16.09
CA GLY A 218 -15.67 24.36 -15.03
C GLY A 218 -15.17 23.98 -13.62
N ALA A 219 -14.39 22.90 -13.51
CA ALA A 219 -13.73 22.47 -12.28
C ALA A 219 -12.45 21.66 -12.56
N VAL A 220 -11.60 21.55 -11.53
CA VAL A 220 -10.36 20.76 -11.54
C VAL A 220 -10.40 19.74 -10.40
N LEU A 221 -10.19 18.47 -10.73
CA LEU A 221 -10.06 17.38 -9.77
C LEU A 221 -8.63 16.85 -9.78
N ILE A 222 -7.93 16.95 -8.65
CA ILE A 222 -6.57 16.48 -8.46
C ILE A 222 -6.58 15.03 -7.96
N THR A 223 -5.90 14.14 -8.69
CA THR A 223 -5.76 12.71 -8.38
C THR A 223 -4.32 12.22 -8.60
N SER A 224 -3.34 13.09 -8.36
CA SER A 224 -1.92 12.95 -8.74
C SER A 224 -1.09 12.00 -7.86
N GLY A 225 -1.70 11.29 -6.91
CA GLY A 225 -0.98 10.36 -6.01
C GLY A 225 -0.27 11.05 -4.85
N GLY A 226 0.64 10.32 -4.19
CA GLY A 226 1.34 10.77 -2.99
C GLY A 226 2.80 11.16 -3.26
N ILE A 227 3.63 11.09 -2.19
CA ILE A 227 5.04 11.53 -2.19
C ILE A 227 6.05 10.39 -2.15
N GLY A 228 5.60 9.11 -2.14
CA GLY A 228 6.45 7.96 -1.83
C GLY A 228 7.64 7.73 -2.76
N GLY A 229 7.62 8.25 -4.00
CA GLY A 229 8.73 8.21 -4.95
C GLY A 229 9.74 9.35 -4.77
N ASN A 230 9.42 10.34 -3.94
CA ASN A 230 10.27 11.49 -3.65
C ASN A 230 10.83 11.40 -2.23
N HIS A 231 11.99 10.76 -2.09
CA HIS A 231 12.60 10.53 -0.78
C HIS A 231 13.02 11.83 -0.06
N ASP A 232 13.23 12.93 -0.76
CA ASP A 232 13.54 14.22 -0.13
C ASP A 232 12.30 14.79 0.56
N LEU A 233 11.12 14.71 -0.08
CA LEU A 233 9.87 15.06 0.58
C LEU A 233 9.54 14.11 1.73
N VAL A 234 9.79 12.82 1.58
CA VAL A 234 9.62 11.83 2.66
C VAL A 234 10.47 12.20 3.87
N ARG A 235 11.76 12.55 3.68
CA ARG A 235 12.65 13.00 4.77
C ARG A 235 12.23 14.33 5.34
N ARG A 236 11.79 15.27 4.51
CA ARG A 236 11.31 16.59 4.96
C ARG A 236 10.12 16.48 5.92
N PHE A 237 9.22 15.54 5.67
CA PHE A 237 8.02 15.31 6.49
C PHE A 237 8.19 14.19 7.51
N TRP A 238 9.38 13.63 7.65
CA TRP A 238 9.63 12.55 8.60
C TRP A 238 9.43 13.01 10.05
N PRO A 239 8.55 12.35 10.84
CA PRO A 239 8.24 12.78 12.21
C PRO A 239 9.33 12.31 13.19
N THR A 240 10.39 13.10 13.34
CA THR A 240 11.56 12.76 14.17
C THR A 240 11.23 12.63 15.65
N ASP A 241 10.24 13.37 16.14
CA ASP A 241 9.71 13.28 17.50
C ASP A 241 9.09 11.92 17.82
N ARG A 242 8.42 11.31 16.86
CA ARG A 242 7.74 10.03 17.00
C ARG A 242 8.59 8.83 16.57
N LEU A 243 9.32 8.96 15.48
CA LEU A 243 10.06 7.87 14.84
C LEU A 243 11.59 7.96 15.00
N GLY A 244 12.10 8.98 15.69
CA GLY A 244 13.55 9.23 15.72
C GLY A 244 14.08 9.71 14.34
N PRO A 245 15.40 9.71 14.13
CA PRO A 245 16.01 10.17 12.88
C PRO A 245 15.50 9.40 11.66
N ALA A 246 15.33 10.09 10.53
CA ALA A 246 14.96 9.45 9.28
C ALA A 246 16.04 8.42 8.85
N PRO A 247 15.67 7.24 8.36
CA PRO A 247 16.64 6.26 7.88
C PRO A 247 17.51 6.81 6.75
N THR A 248 18.81 6.52 6.82
CA THR A 248 19.77 6.92 5.78
C THR A 248 19.42 6.25 4.44
N HIS A 249 19.05 4.97 4.51
CA HIS A 249 18.68 4.17 3.36
C HIS A 249 17.18 3.87 3.40
N LEU A 250 16.45 4.36 2.40
CA LEU A 250 15.05 4.04 2.16
C LEU A 250 14.92 3.36 0.79
N LEU A 251 14.16 2.28 0.74
CA LEU A 251 13.76 1.67 -0.52
C LEU A 251 12.42 2.23 -0.98
N SER A 252 12.11 2.10 -2.27
CA SER A 252 10.90 2.64 -2.87
C SER A 252 9.93 1.54 -3.33
N GLY A 253 8.75 1.52 -2.71
CA GLY A 253 7.66 0.63 -3.12
C GLY A 253 6.77 1.22 -4.23
N VAL A 254 7.14 2.35 -4.82
CA VAL A 254 6.39 3.05 -5.87
C VAL A 254 7.33 3.64 -6.92
N PRO A 255 6.87 3.81 -8.18
CA PRO A 255 7.66 4.46 -9.21
C PRO A 255 8.05 5.90 -8.87
N GLN A 256 9.13 6.38 -9.47
CA GLN A 256 9.70 7.70 -9.19
C GLN A 256 8.74 8.88 -9.49
N HIS A 257 7.80 8.70 -10.42
CA HIS A 257 6.81 9.72 -10.77
C HIS A 257 5.72 9.94 -9.70
N VAL A 258 5.72 9.15 -8.62
CA VAL A 258 4.89 9.41 -7.43
C VAL A 258 5.63 10.44 -6.56
N ASP A 259 5.75 11.66 -7.08
CA ASP A 259 6.71 12.67 -6.64
C ASP A 259 6.12 13.74 -5.71
N GLY A 260 4.79 13.82 -5.58
CA GLY A 260 4.07 14.79 -4.74
C GLY A 260 4.17 16.24 -5.19
N LEU A 261 4.78 16.55 -6.33
CA LEU A 261 5.02 17.92 -6.76
C LEU A 261 3.73 18.72 -6.91
N LEU A 262 2.70 18.15 -7.52
CA LEU A 262 1.42 18.86 -7.67
C LEU A 262 0.72 19.07 -6.31
N GLN A 263 0.82 18.12 -5.38
CA GLN A 263 0.29 18.30 -4.01
C GLN A 263 0.93 19.52 -3.34
N GLN A 264 2.25 19.68 -3.46
CA GLN A 264 2.98 20.83 -2.92
C GLN A 264 2.59 22.13 -3.63
N GLN A 265 2.35 22.10 -4.94
CA GLN A 265 1.90 23.27 -5.70
C GLN A 265 0.49 23.71 -5.28
N VAL A 266 -0.44 22.77 -5.09
CA VAL A 266 -1.79 23.08 -4.59
C VAL A 266 -1.72 23.70 -3.20
N ALA A 267 -0.88 23.15 -2.31
CA ALA A 267 -0.66 23.71 -0.98
C ALA A 267 -0.07 25.15 -1.05
N ALA A 268 0.92 25.38 -1.92
CA ALA A 268 1.50 26.70 -2.12
C ALA A 268 0.51 27.73 -2.70
N GLN A 269 -0.55 27.27 -3.36
CA GLN A 269 -1.61 28.09 -3.94
C GLN A 269 -2.87 28.19 -3.04
N GLY A 270 -2.75 27.84 -1.76
CA GLY A 270 -3.78 28.05 -0.74
C GLY A 270 -4.62 26.83 -0.38
N GLY A 271 -4.34 25.63 -0.91
CA GLY A 271 -4.97 24.40 -0.43
C GLY A 271 -4.38 23.96 0.90
N ASN A 272 -5.19 23.57 1.86
CA ASN A 272 -4.72 23.02 3.13
C ASN A 272 -4.08 21.66 2.90
N LEU A 273 -2.81 21.51 3.32
CA LEU A 273 -2.10 20.23 3.40
C LEU A 273 -1.98 19.84 4.87
N ILE A 274 -2.63 18.76 5.27
CA ILE A 274 -2.66 18.31 6.67
C ILE A 274 -2.03 16.92 6.80
N ASN A 275 -1.52 16.62 8.00
CA ASN A 275 -0.91 15.35 8.36
C ASN A 275 0.21 14.85 7.41
N PRO A 276 1.08 15.72 6.80
CA PRO A 276 2.09 15.29 5.83
C PRO A 276 3.14 14.36 6.43
N ASP A 277 3.29 14.34 7.76
CA ASP A 277 4.16 13.48 8.56
C ASP A 277 3.62 12.06 8.72
N ARG A 278 2.37 11.80 8.34
CA ARG A 278 1.76 10.48 8.39
C ARG A 278 1.98 9.75 7.07
N MET A 279 2.78 8.70 7.12
CA MET A 279 3.07 7.83 5.98
C MET A 279 3.04 6.36 6.38
N TRP A 280 2.72 5.49 5.41
CA TRP A 280 2.81 4.06 5.57
C TRP A 280 4.13 3.55 5.00
N HIS A 281 5.09 3.38 5.88
CA HIS A 281 6.35 2.71 5.58
C HIS A 281 6.26 1.25 6.02
N TYR A 282 6.94 0.36 5.30
CA TYR A 282 7.03 -1.05 5.66
C TYR A 282 8.42 -1.38 6.17
N THR A 283 8.50 -2.30 7.12
CA THR A 283 9.73 -2.80 7.72
C THR A 283 10.23 -4.09 7.08
N GLU A 284 9.41 -4.72 6.22
CA GLU A 284 9.69 -5.99 5.57
C GLU A 284 10.08 -5.81 4.09
N GLY A 285 10.88 -4.77 3.80
CA GLY A 285 11.33 -4.44 2.44
C GLY A 285 12.51 -5.27 1.98
N LEU A 286 12.40 -5.80 0.74
CA LEU A 286 13.46 -6.48 0.00
C LEU A 286 13.91 -5.62 -1.17
N ARG A 287 15.22 -5.53 -1.42
CA ARG A 287 15.72 -5.03 -2.69
C ARG A 287 15.24 -5.96 -3.82
N ASN A 288 14.53 -5.40 -4.79
CA ASN A 288 14.09 -6.20 -5.92
C ASN A 288 15.31 -6.65 -6.75
N TRP A 289 15.44 -7.95 -6.98
CA TRP A 289 16.50 -8.52 -7.80
C TRP A 289 16.38 -8.12 -9.28
N ASN A 290 15.16 -7.77 -9.72
CA ASN A 290 14.87 -7.27 -11.07
C ASN A 290 14.12 -5.93 -10.96
N PRO A 291 14.82 -4.80 -10.66
CA PRO A 291 14.20 -3.52 -10.38
C PRO A 291 13.60 -2.88 -11.65
N ILE A 292 12.39 -2.31 -11.50
CA ILE A 292 11.68 -1.57 -12.57
C ILE A 292 11.96 -0.06 -12.43
N TRP A 293 12.12 0.42 -11.20
CA TRP A 293 12.45 1.83 -10.91
C TRP A 293 13.60 1.94 -9.90
N PRO A 294 14.21 3.13 -9.75
CA PRO A 294 15.29 3.32 -8.78
C PRO A 294 14.89 2.94 -7.36
N ALA A 295 15.78 2.22 -6.67
CA ALA A 295 15.56 1.69 -5.31
C ALA A 295 14.30 0.82 -5.15
N HIS A 296 13.85 0.17 -6.24
CA HIS A 296 12.65 -0.67 -6.24
C HIS A 296 12.70 -1.76 -5.17
N ALA A 297 11.70 -1.78 -4.33
CA ALA A 297 11.57 -2.76 -3.27
C ALA A 297 10.24 -3.51 -3.33
N ILE A 298 10.32 -4.78 -2.92
CA ILE A 298 9.17 -5.66 -2.73
C ILE A 298 8.97 -5.86 -1.22
N ARG A 299 7.72 -5.81 -0.76
CA ARG A 299 7.39 -6.15 0.62
C ARG A 299 7.12 -7.64 0.75
N ILE A 300 7.69 -8.27 1.77
CA ILE A 300 7.15 -9.56 2.27
C ILE A 300 5.87 -9.26 3.06
N LEU A 301 4.81 -10.01 2.77
CA LEU A 301 3.61 -10.12 3.60
C LEU A 301 3.78 -11.41 4.43
N PRO A 302 4.36 -11.34 5.64
CA PRO A 302 4.77 -12.54 6.35
C PRO A 302 3.62 -13.17 7.14
N GLY A 303 3.70 -14.48 7.35
CA GLY A 303 3.05 -15.13 8.47
C GLY A 303 3.88 -14.94 9.77
N PRO A 304 3.39 -15.39 10.93
CA PRO A 304 3.98 -15.05 12.21
C PRO A 304 5.14 -15.96 12.67
N SER A 305 5.61 -16.93 11.88
CA SER A 305 6.48 -18.01 12.39
C SER A 305 7.96 -17.75 12.33
N SER A 306 8.45 -16.81 11.48
CA SER A 306 9.86 -16.44 11.42
C SER A 306 10.31 -15.77 12.71
N LEU A 307 11.55 -16.03 13.15
CA LEU A 307 12.17 -15.17 14.16
C LEU A 307 12.48 -13.81 13.53
N TRP A 308 12.16 -12.73 14.23
CA TRP A 308 12.53 -11.38 13.83
C TRP A 308 13.66 -10.90 14.73
N LEU A 309 14.83 -10.71 14.14
CA LEU A 309 16.04 -10.36 14.87
C LEU A 309 16.47 -8.93 14.56
N ASP A 310 17.05 -8.27 15.55
CA ASP A 310 17.74 -6.99 15.40
C ASP A 310 19.10 -7.16 14.67
N PRO A 311 19.84 -6.08 14.37
CA PRO A 311 21.13 -6.17 13.69
C PRO A 311 22.19 -6.98 14.45
N THR A 312 22.04 -7.19 15.75
CA THR A 312 22.98 -7.97 16.58
C THR A 312 22.60 -9.44 16.72
N GLY A 313 21.48 -9.85 16.15
CA GLY A 313 20.97 -11.22 16.22
C GLY A 313 20.04 -11.52 17.40
N ARG A 314 19.68 -10.51 18.21
CA ARG A 314 18.70 -10.67 19.28
C ARG A 314 17.29 -10.61 18.73
N ARG A 315 16.42 -11.45 19.22
CA ARG A 315 15.00 -11.43 18.87
C ARG A 315 14.36 -10.12 19.29
N LEU A 316 13.56 -9.52 18.39
CA LEU A 316 12.76 -8.35 18.76
C LEU A 316 11.79 -8.71 19.89
N PRO A 317 11.59 -7.82 20.86
CA PRO A 317 10.67 -8.08 21.97
C PRO A 317 9.22 -8.12 21.48
N TYR A 318 8.38 -8.91 22.17
CA TYR A 318 6.94 -8.81 21.97
C TYR A 318 6.48 -7.36 22.22
N PRO A 319 5.59 -6.78 21.38
CA PRO A 319 4.73 -7.43 20.39
C PRO A 319 5.28 -7.43 18.94
N HIS A 320 6.54 -7.12 18.72
CA HIS A 320 7.14 -7.03 17.37
C HIS A 320 7.39 -8.42 16.78
N ILE A 321 6.31 -9.02 16.28
CA ILE A 321 6.35 -10.31 15.58
C ILE A 321 5.96 -10.13 14.10
N PRO A 322 6.43 -11.01 13.18
CA PRO A 322 6.10 -10.89 11.76
C PRO A 322 4.59 -10.85 11.51
N GLY A 323 4.14 -9.90 10.68
CA GLY A 323 2.75 -9.74 10.32
C GLY A 323 1.82 -9.21 11.41
N ALA A 324 2.35 -8.67 12.51
CA ALA A 324 1.54 -8.01 13.55
C ALA A 324 1.26 -6.53 13.18
N SER A 325 2.19 -5.63 13.47
CA SER A 325 2.03 -4.19 13.19
C SER A 325 3.33 -3.63 12.63
N THR A 326 3.31 -3.30 11.35
CA THR A 326 4.47 -2.68 10.67
C THR A 326 4.86 -1.35 11.31
N LEU A 327 3.89 -0.47 11.63
CA LEU A 327 4.24 0.87 12.12
C LEU A 327 4.72 0.89 13.56
N ASP A 328 4.22 0.00 14.43
CA ASP A 328 4.77 -0.14 15.78
C ASP A 328 6.20 -0.70 15.73
N THR A 329 6.44 -1.65 14.83
CA THR A 329 7.78 -2.21 14.60
C THR A 329 8.70 -1.18 13.93
N LEU A 330 8.20 -0.36 13.01
CA LEU A 330 8.95 0.76 12.43
C LEU A 330 9.45 1.71 13.52
N GLN A 331 8.56 2.13 14.42
CA GLN A 331 8.93 2.99 15.55
C GLN A 331 10.01 2.35 16.41
N HIS A 332 9.87 1.05 16.72
CA HIS A 332 10.88 0.32 17.48
C HIS A 332 12.24 0.30 16.79
N ILE A 333 12.28 0.05 15.48
CA ILE A 333 13.50 -0.02 14.68
C ILE A 333 14.16 1.36 14.58
N THR A 334 13.40 2.38 14.20
CA THR A 334 13.95 3.70 13.88
C THR A 334 14.39 4.47 15.11
N THR A 335 13.67 4.38 16.24
CA THR A 335 14.06 5.00 17.52
C THR A 335 15.33 4.39 18.12
N ARG A 336 15.68 3.15 17.72
CA ARG A 336 16.94 2.49 18.11
C ARG A 336 18.07 2.69 17.10
N GLY A 337 17.78 3.32 15.96
CA GLY A 337 18.76 3.53 14.90
C GLY A 337 19.18 2.24 14.20
N TYR A 338 18.36 1.20 14.18
CA TYR A 338 18.71 -0.05 13.50
C TYR A 338 18.74 0.16 11.98
N PRO A 339 19.88 -0.12 11.31
CA PRO A 339 20.01 0.09 9.87
C PRO A 339 19.25 -0.97 9.04
N HIS A 340 18.98 -2.12 9.63
CA HIS A 340 18.24 -3.26 9.07
C HIS A 340 17.76 -4.18 10.19
N THR A 341 16.97 -5.18 9.84
CA THR A 341 16.60 -6.31 10.72
C THR A 341 16.68 -7.61 9.93
N TRP A 342 16.45 -8.75 10.59
CA TRP A 342 16.52 -10.05 9.95
C TRP A 342 15.27 -10.89 10.23
N PHE A 343 14.71 -11.53 9.20
CA PHE A 343 13.91 -12.73 9.40
C PHE A 343 14.79 -13.96 9.32
N LEU A 344 14.64 -14.87 10.29
CA LEU A 344 15.29 -16.17 10.28
C LEU A 344 14.21 -17.26 10.36
N ALA A 345 14.25 -18.19 9.40
CA ALA A 345 13.31 -19.30 9.27
C ALA A 345 13.94 -20.45 8.48
N ASN A 346 13.21 -21.55 8.33
CA ASN A 346 13.56 -22.60 7.38
C ASN A 346 12.69 -22.53 6.10
N ARG A 347 13.06 -23.29 5.08
CA ARG A 347 12.37 -23.31 3.78
C ARG A 347 10.86 -23.63 3.92
N ALA A 348 10.48 -24.50 4.85
CA ALA A 348 9.07 -24.89 5.03
C ALA A 348 8.22 -23.71 5.52
N VAL A 349 8.73 -22.90 6.45
CA VAL A 349 8.07 -21.68 6.92
C VAL A 349 7.96 -20.66 5.79
N ILE A 350 9.07 -20.39 5.09
CA ILE A 350 9.10 -19.42 3.98
C ILE A 350 8.09 -19.79 2.89
N LYS A 351 8.07 -21.06 2.51
CA LYS A 351 7.11 -21.55 1.52
C LYS A 351 5.65 -21.28 1.92
N ARG A 352 5.34 -21.45 3.18
CA ARG A 352 3.95 -21.34 3.68
C ARG A 352 3.54 -19.90 3.95
N GLU A 353 4.46 -19.09 4.44
CA GLU A 353 4.14 -17.82 5.07
C GLU A 353 4.58 -16.59 4.28
N TYR A 354 5.51 -16.72 3.32
CA TYR A 354 5.94 -15.57 2.56
C TYR A 354 5.08 -15.38 1.31
N ALA A 355 4.29 -14.31 1.30
CA ALA A 355 3.71 -13.77 0.09
C ALA A 355 4.45 -12.48 -0.26
N LEU A 356 4.78 -12.31 -1.53
CA LEU A 356 5.41 -11.09 -2.02
C LEU A 356 4.32 -10.09 -2.44
N SER A 357 4.49 -8.83 -2.11
CA SER A 357 3.60 -7.77 -2.59
C SER A 357 3.87 -7.49 -4.08
N GLY A 358 2.87 -6.90 -4.75
CA GLY A 358 2.99 -6.50 -6.14
C GLY A 358 2.34 -7.47 -7.13
N SER A 359 1.72 -6.90 -8.17
CA SER A 359 1.12 -7.67 -9.26
C SER A 359 2.19 -8.38 -10.09
N GLU A 360 3.37 -7.77 -10.22
CA GLU A 360 4.55 -8.29 -10.92
C GLU A 360 5.21 -9.49 -10.24
N GLN A 361 4.94 -9.69 -8.95
CA GLN A 361 5.41 -10.85 -8.20
C GLN A 361 4.37 -11.99 -8.13
N ASN A 362 3.17 -11.75 -8.61
CA ASN A 362 2.04 -12.66 -8.50
C ASN A 362 1.40 -12.94 -9.86
N HIS A 363 2.21 -13.31 -10.85
CA HIS A 363 1.78 -13.54 -12.24
C HIS A 363 0.62 -14.51 -12.36
N ASP A 364 0.60 -15.57 -11.56
CA ASP A 364 -0.48 -16.56 -11.51
C ASP A 364 -1.85 -15.94 -11.15
N LEU A 365 -1.88 -15.10 -10.11
CA LEU A 365 -3.10 -14.38 -9.72
C LEU A 365 -3.41 -13.25 -10.69
N THR A 366 -2.39 -12.53 -11.16
CA THR A 366 -2.51 -11.38 -12.06
C THR A 366 -3.06 -11.81 -13.43
N HIS A 367 -2.55 -12.91 -13.98
CA HIS A 367 -3.00 -13.45 -15.26
C HIS A 367 -4.16 -14.45 -15.13
N ARG A 368 -4.67 -14.64 -13.90
CA ARG A 368 -5.81 -15.53 -13.64
C ARG A 368 -5.55 -16.99 -14.05
N ASP A 369 -4.31 -17.46 -13.90
CA ASP A 369 -3.89 -18.83 -14.22
C ASP A 369 -4.22 -19.80 -13.07
N LEU A 370 -5.36 -20.46 -13.16
CA LEU A 370 -5.84 -21.42 -12.15
C LEU A 370 -4.88 -22.57 -11.91
N LYS A 371 -4.15 -23.04 -12.96
CA LYS A 371 -3.20 -24.13 -12.84
C LYS A 371 -1.97 -23.71 -12.03
N ALA A 372 -1.45 -22.52 -12.32
CA ALA A 372 -0.33 -21.95 -11.58
C ALA A 372 -0.73 -21.63 -10.12
N VAL A 373 -1.94 -21.11 -9.88
CA VAL A 373 -2.47 -20.90 -8.52
C VAL A 373 -2.60 -22.21 -7.74
N ALA A 374 -3.09 -23.29 -8.37
CA ALA A 374 -3.13 -24.60 -7.74
C ALA A 374 -1.72 -25.12 -7.37
N GLY A 375 -0.69 -24.74 -8.13
CA GLY A 375 0.71 -25.04 -7.86
C GLY A 375 1.20 -24.48 -6.52
N ARG A 376 0.59 -23.40 -5.99
CA ARG A 376 0.91 -22.86 -4.66
C ARG A 376 0.65 -23.85 -3.51
N LEU A 377 -0.22 -24.83 -3.71
CA LEU A 377 -0.48 -25.91 -2.75
C LEU A 377 0.59 -27.02 -2.81
N GLY A 378 1.40 -27.06 -3.86
CA GLY A 378 2.49 -28.03 -4.04
C GLY A 378 3.62 -27.87 -3.02
N ARG A 379 4.75 -28.58 -3.24
CA ARG A 379 5.93 -28.57 -2.34
C ARG A 379 6.94 -27.46 -2.64
N ASN A 380 6.90 -26.87 -3.83
CA ASN A 380 7.86 -25.86 -4.28
C ASN A 380 7.49 -24.45 -3.82
N LEU A 381 8.47 -23.57 -3.77
CA LEU A 381 8.25 -22.13 -3.66
C LEU A 381 7.51 -21.63 -4.91
N THR A 382 6.80 -20.52 -4.79
CA THR A 382 6.28 -19.83 -5.99
C THR A 382 7.47 -19.37 -6.84
N PRO A 383 7.34 -19.31 -8.19
CA PRO A 383 8.44 -18.87 -9.06
C PRO A 383 9.08 -17.54 -8.63
N ALA A 384 8.27 -16.56 -8.26
CA ALA A 384 8.75 -15.27 -7.79
C ALA A 384 9.58 -15.39 -6.49
N LEU A 385 9.08 -16.15 -5.51
CA LEU A 385 9.81 -16.34 -4.25
C LEU A 385 11.10 -17.16 -4.46
N GLN A 386 11.08 -18.16 -5.35
CA GLN A 386 12.28 -18.91 -5.73
C GLN A 386 13.32 -17.98 -6.36
N ALA A 387 12.90 -17.06 -7.24
CA ALA A 387 13.82 -16.10 -7.85
C ALA A 387 14.48 -15.17 -6.81
N PHE A 388 13.75 -14.77 -5.76
CA PHE A 388 14.36 -14.03 -4.65
C PHE A 388 15.35 -14.88 -3.83
N VAL A 389 15.07 -16.15 -3.64
CA VAL A 389 16.01 -17.10 -2.98
C VAL A 389 17.28 -17.27 -3.79
N ASP A 390 17.16 -17.32 -5.13
CA ASP A 390 18.29 -17.60 -6.04
C ASP A 390 19.11 -16.34 -6.38
N HIS A 391 18.47 -15.17 -6.49
CA HIS A 391 19.06 -13.93 -7.01
C HIS A 391 18.96 -12.73 -6.06
N GLY A 392 18.14 -12.83 -5.01
CA GLY A 392 17.88 -11.70 -4.10
C GLY A 392 19.09 -11.39 -3.23
N ALA A 393 19.60 -10.17 -3.32
CA ALA A 393 20.77 -9.70 -2.56
C ALA A 393 20.55 -9.63 -1.03
N ASP A 394 19.32 -9.84 -0.56
CA ASP A 394 18.95 -9.80 0.86
C ASP A 394 18.75 -11.22 1.45
N PHE A 395 18.94 -12.29 0.67
CA PHE A 395 18.74 -13.67 1.09
C PHE A 395 20.06 -14.39 1.37
N VAL A 396 20.12 -15.09 2.49
CA VAL A 396 21.19 -16.03 2.84
C VAL A 396 20.58 -17.41 3.05
N VAL A 397 21.01 -18.40 2.29
CA VAL A 397 20.52 -19.79 2.36
C VAL A 397 21.66 -20.71 2.71
N ARG A 398 21.55 -21.46 3.81
CA ARG A 398 22.58 -22.40 4.29
C ARG A 398 21.94 -23.59 5.00
N ASP A 399 22.67 -24.69 5.05
CA ASP A 399 22.20 -25.92 5.71
C ASP A 399 22.46 -25.92 7.21
N THR A 400 23.45 -25.16 7.68
CA THR A 400 23.81 -25.08 9.11
C THR A 400 23.69 -23.68 9.66
N LEU A 401 23.40 -23.56 10.95
CA LEU A 401 23.28 -22.26 11.63
C LEU A 401 24.60 -21.48 11.63
N PRO A 402 25.78 -22.09 11.90
CA PRO A 402 27.06 -21.38 11.81
C PRO A 402 27.33 -20.78 10.43
N ASP A 403 27.05 -21.54 9.35
CA ASP A 403 27.22 -21.04 7.99
C ASP A 403 26.22 -19.94 7.65
N LEU A 404 24.97 -20.05 8.16
CA LEU A 404 23.96 -19.00 8.00
C LEU A 404 24.42 -17.69 8.62
N VAL A 405 24.86 -17.71 9.88
CA VAL A 405 25.36 -16.51 10.58
C VAL A 405 26.58 -15.92 9.88
N ARG A 406 27.50 -16.76 9.36
CA ARG A 406 28.62 -16.29 8.56
C ARG A 406 28.11 -15.53 7.31
N GLY A 407 27.16 -16.10 6.58
CA GLY A 407 26.58 -15.44 5.41
C GLY A 407 25.81 -14.17 5.75
N MET A 408 25.15 -14.09 6.92
CA MET A 408 24.56 -12.83 7.41
C MET A 408 25.63 -11.77 7.62
N ASN A 409 26.77 -12.12 8.25
CA ASN A 409 27.88 -11.23 8.50
C ASN A 409 28.57 -10.75 7.21
N ASP A 410 28.65 -11.61 6.20
CA ASP A 410 29.15 -11.23 4.87
C ASP A 410 28.27 -10.13 4.22
N LEU A 411 26.96 -10.12 4.48
CA LEU A 411 26.03 -9.09 3.98
C LEU A 411 26.06 -7.79 4.81
N THR A 412 26.48 -7.86 6.06
CA THR A 412 26.46 -6.71 6.99
C THR A 412 27.74 -6.64 7.81
N PRO A 413 28.92 -6.49 7.16
CA PRO A 413 30.21 -6.52 7.85
C PRO A 413 30.36 -5.42 8.91
N ASP A 414 29.70 -4.26 8.72
CA ASP A 414 29.74 -3.13 9.66
C ASP A 414 28.88 -3.36 10.93
N THR A 415 27.97 -4.33 10.89
CA THR A 415 27.10 -4.68 12.01
C THR A 415 26.98 -6.20 12.12
N PRO A 416 28.06 -6.89 12.54
CA PRO A 416 28.08 -8.33 12.59
C PRO A 416 27.13 -8.89 13.64
N VAL A 417 26.46 -9.96 13.29
CA VAL A 417 25.59 -10.74 14.16
C VAL A 417 26.42 -11.65 15.04
N ASP A 418 26.12 -11.72 16.33
CA ASP A 418 26.78 -12.64 17.25
C ASP A 418 26.18 -14.05 17.15
N HIS A 419 27.02 -15.03 16.77
CA HIS A 419 26.60 -16.42 16.57
C HIS A 419 25.97 -17.03 17.83
N ALA A 420 26.59 -16.85 19.00
CA ALA A 420 26.08 -17.42 20.25
C ALA A 420 24.72 -16.84 20.64
N THR A 421 24.48 -15.58 20.31
CA THR A 421 23.19 -14.92 20.50
C THR A 421 22.12 -15.52 19.60
N VAL A 422 22.38 -15.65 18.30
CA VAL A 422 21.42 -16.25 17.35
C VAL A 422 21.12 -17.71 17.71
N GLU A 423 22.15 -18.48 18.04
CA GLU A 423 21.98 -19.89 18.44
C GLU A 423 21.07 -20.01 19.65
N ARG A 424 21.28 -19.19 20.69
CA ARG A 424 20.42 -19.18 21.89
C ARG A 424 18.96 -18.82 21.53
N GLU A 425 18.72 -17.78 20.74
CA GLU A 425 17.37 -17.37 20.36
C GLU A 425 16.62 -18.46 19.56
N VAL A 426 17.34 -19.18 18.69
CA VAL A 426 16.78 -20.29 17.91
C VAL A 426 16.48 -21.48 18.80
N LEU A 427 17.44 -21.89 19.67
CA LEU A 427 17.27 -23.02 20.58
C LEU A 427 16.14 -22.80 21.58
N ASP A 428 16.08 -21.60 22.17
CA ASP A 428 15.01 -21.22 23.11
C ASP A 428 13.63 -21.30 22.45
N ARG A 429 13.49 -20.77 21.23
CA ARG A 429 12.24 -20.87 20.47
C ARG A 429 11.90 -22.34 20.16
N ASP A 430 12.85 -23.13 19.71
CA ASP A 430 12.61 -24.53 19.33
C ASP A 430 12.26 -25.41 20.54
N LEU A 431 12.81 -25.08 21.71
CA LEU A 431 12.39 -25.69 22.98
C LEU A 431 10.93 -25.37 23.31
N GLN A 432 10.50 -24.10 23.13
CA GLN A 432 9.12 -23.70 23.35
C GLN A 432 8.14 -24.32 22.35
N VAL A 433 8.57 -24.60 21.12
CA VAL A 433 7.77 -25.33 20.12
C VAL A 433 7.48 -26.76 20.59
N ARG A 434 8.50 -27.44 21.13
CA ARG A 434 8.40 -28.83 21.60
C ARG A 434 7.61 -28.96 22.90
N ASN A 435 7.44 -27.86 23.64
CA ASN A 435 6.70 -27.85 24.89
C ASN A 435 5.22 -27.50 24.65
N PRO A 436 4.25 -28.42 24.90
CA PRO A 436 2.82 -28.12 24.74
C PRO A 436 2.34 -26.94 25.60
N ALA A 437 2.94 -26.75 26.79
CA ALA A 437 2.67 -25.66 27.72
C ALA A 437 3.60 -24.44 27.49
N GLY A 438 4.24 -24.33 26.31
CA GLY A 438 5.14 -23.24 25.99
C GLY A 438 4.51 -21.87 26.16
N LYS A 439 5.29 -20.94 26.73
CA LYS A 439 4.83 -19.57 27.11
C LYS A 439 5.29 -18.51 26.11
N ASP A 440 5.88 -18.89 24.99
CA ASP A 440 6.33 -17.95 23.96
C ASP A 440 5.12 -17.22 23.35
N PRO A 441 5.05 -15.86 23.44
CA PRO A 441 3.92 -15.09 22.92
C PRO A 441 3.72 -15.23 21.41
N GLN A 442 4.81 -15.34 20.62
CA GLN A 442 4.73 -15.53 19.18
C GLN A 442 4.08 -16.88 18.85
N LEU A 443 4.45 -17.95 19.55
CA LEU A 443 3.85 -19.27 19.34
C LEU A 443 2.37 -19.28 19.73
N ALA A 444 1.97 -18.50 20.74
CA ALA A 444 0.56 -18.32 21.07
C ALA A 444 -0.19 -17.65 19.91
N VAL A 445 0.39 -16.60 19.28
CA VAL A 445 -0.19 -15.96 18.11
C VAL A 445 -0.24 -16.92 16.91
N VAL A 446 0.80 -17.70 16.64
CA VAL A 446 0.81 -18.73 15.58
C VAL A 446 -0.32 -19.74 15.78
N ARG A 447 -0.48 -20.26 17.01
CA ARG A 447 -1.54 -21.22 17.35
C ARG A 447 -2.93 -20.58 17.21
N GLY A 448 -3.10 -19.36 17.70
CA GLY A 448 -4.36 -18.60 17.60
C GLY A 448 -4.75 -18.31 16.15
N ALA A 449 -3.80 -17.85 15.32
CA ALA A 449 -4.05 -17.60 13.92
C ALA A 449 -4.53 -18.84 13.16
N ARG A 450 -4.01 -20.02 13.50
CA ARG A 450 -4.43 -21.31 12.92
C ARG A 450 -5.83 -21.78 13.32
N ALA A 451 -6.50 -21.10 14.24
CA ALA A 451 -7.92 -21.33 14.51
C ALA A 451 -8.81 -20.86 13.33
N ILE A 452 -8.32 -19.94 12.50
CA ILE A 452 -9.01 -19.49 11.30
C ILE A 452 -8.65 -20.41 10.13
N LEU A 453 -9.66 -20.96 9.44
CA LEU A 453 -9.48 -21.98 8.42
C LEU A 453 -8.59 -21.51 7.25
N SER A 454 -8.80 -20.30 6.73
CA SER A 454 -7.98 -19.73 5.65
C SER A 454 -6.52 -19.56 6.07
N GLU A 455 -6.26 -19.04 7.27
CA GLU A 455 -4.92 -18.88 7.82
C GLU A 455 -4.21 -20.23 7.99
N LYS A 456 -4.92 -21.21 8.56
CA LYS A 456 -4.40 -22.57 8.74
C LYS A 456 -4.04 -23.24 7.42
N LEU A 457 -4.86 -23.05 6.38
CA LEU A 457 -4.68 -23.76 5.11
C LEU A 457 -3.59 -23.11 4.22
N ILE A 458 -3.47 -21.78 4.21
CA ILE A 458 -2.66 -21.10 3.19
C ILE A 458 -1.65 -20.08 3.71
N ARG A 459 -1.73 -19.65 4.99
CA ARG A 459 -0.95 -18.50 5.47
C ARG A 459 -0.09 -18.74 6.70
N VAL A 460 -0.39 -19.72 7.55
CA VAL A 460 0.33 -19.93 8.80
C VAL A 460 0.84 -21.37 8.88
N ALA A 461 2.16 -21.51 9.01
CA ALA A 461 2.82 -22.79 9.15
C ALA A 461 2.41 -23.53 10.42
N ASN A 462 2.49 -24.85 10.40
CA ASN A 462 2.38 -25.62 11.65
C ASN A 462 3.62 -25.32 12.50
N PRO A 463 3.49 -25.02 13.81
CA PRO A 463 4.65 -24.81 14.65
C PRO A 463 5.61 -26.00 14.57
N ALA A 464 6.83 -25.76 14.13
CA ALA A 464 7.90 -26.73 14.02
C ALA A 464 9.24 -26.08 14.44
N PRO A 465 10.22 -26.86 14.91
CA PRO A 465 11.56 -26.33 15.15
C PRO A 465 12.18 -25.72 13.89
N ILE A 466 12.91 -24.62 14.05
CA ILE A 466 13.65 -24.00 12.95
C ILE A 466 14.77 -24.93 12.51
N LEU A 467 15.45 -25.57 13.47
CA LEU A 467 16.56 -26.49 13.22
C LEU A 467 16.13 -27.92 12.85
N ASP A 468 14.89 -28.12 12.42
CA ASP A 468 14.44 -29.42 11.91
C ASP A 468 14.98 -29.66 10.49
N PRO A 469 15.90 -30.63 10.28
CA PRO A 469 16.47 -30.89 8.95
C PRO A 469 15.42 -31.28 7.88
N ALA A 470 14.29 -31.86 8.31
CA ALA A 470 13.21 -32.22 7.40
C ALA A 470 12.46 -30.98 6.82
N SER A 471 12.67 -29.82 7.42
CA SER A 471 12.07 -28.54 6.99
C SER A 471 12.86 -27.81 5.90
N GLY A 472 13.97 -28.41 5.42
CA GLY A 472 14.86 -27.87 4.39
C GLY A 472 15.89 -26.88 4.96
N PRO A 473 16.67 -26.20 4.08
CA PRO A 473 17.72 -25.30 4.51
C PRO A 473 17.20 -24.13 5.36
N LEU A 474 18.12 -23.58 6.16
CA LEU A 474 17.90 -22.34 6.91
C LEU A 474 18.01 -21.15 5.98
N ILE A 475 17.18 -20.16 6.21
CA ILE A 475 17.14 -18.95 5.39
C ILE A 475 17.07 -17.74 6.33
N ALA A 476 18.04 -16.84 6.17
CA ALA A 476 18.01 -15.51 6.76
C ALA A 476 17.70 -14.49 5.66
N VAL A 477 16.83 -13.51 5.97
CA VAL A 477 16.45 -12.47 5.04
C VAL A 477 16.70 -11.11 5.69
N LYS A 478 17.58 -10.31 5.08
CA LYS A 478 17.83 -8.94 5.48
C LYS A 478 16.64 -8.06 5.10
N LEU A 479 16.11 -7.36 6.07
CA LEU A 479 14.94 -6.50 5.91
C LEU A 479 15.33 -5.04 5.95
N ASN A 480 14.78 -4.29 5.01
CA ASN A 480 15.03 -2.86 4.86
C ASN A 480 13.71 -2.09 5.03
N ILE A 481 13.79 -0.81 5.42
CA ILE A 481 12.64 0.06 5.44
C ILE A 481 12.34 0.52 4.01
N LEU A 482 11.09 0.32 3.60
CA LEU A 482 10.62 0.82 2.32
C LEU A 482 9.48 1.83 2.50
N THR A 483 9.56 2.94 1.80
CA THR A 483 8.49 3.95 1.75
C THR A 483 7.49 3.62 0.65
N ARG A 484 6.22 3.89 0.88
CA ARG A 484 5.21 3.57 -0.13
C ARG A 484 4.08 4.59 -0.23
N LYS A 485 3.34 4.88 0.85
CA LYS A 485 2.09 5.65 0.77
C LYS A 485 2.05 6.81 1.73
N SER A 486 1.55 7.94 1.24
CA SER A 486 1.15 9.06 2.08
C SER A 486 -0.17 8.72 2.78
N LEU A 487 -0.28 9.00 4.06
CA LEU A 487 -1.55 8.91 4.79
C LEU A 487 -2.17 10.29 4.98
N GLY A 488 -1.36 11.36 5.07
CA GLY A 488 -1.80 12.74 5.00
C GLY A 488 -1.96 13.24 3.56
N GLY A 489 -2.54 14.42 3.38
CA GLY A 489 -2.77 14.99 2.06
C GLY A 489 -3.56 16.29 2.08
N LEU A 490 -4.07 16.69 0.93
CA LEU A 490 -4.94 17.85 0.81
C LEU A 490 -6.23 17.62 1.61
N GLU A 491 -6.56 18.57 2.47
CA GLU A 491 -7.77 18.52 3.27
C GLU A 491 -9.00 18.69 2.38
N THR A 492 -9.97 17.78 2.51
CA THR A 492 -11.22 17.82 1.74
C THR A 492 -12.45 17.61 2.62
N ASN A 493 -13.55 18.29 2.30
CA ASN A 493 -14.85 17.94 2.87
C ASN A 493 -15.42 16.64 2.25
N LEU A 494 -16.60 16.19 2.72
CA LEU A 494 -17.23 14.95 2.23
C LEU A 494 -17.72 15.01 0.76
N GLN A 495 -17.62 16.13 0.09
CA GLN A 495 -17.86 16.28 -1.35
C GLN A 495 -16.56 16.18 -2.17
N GLY A 496 -15.39 16.05 -1.50
CA GLY A 496 -14.09 16.06 -2.15
C GLY A 496 -13.58 17.44 -2.53
N GLN A 497 -14.25 18.52 -2.09
CA GLN A 497 -13.78 19.89 -2.31
C GLN A 497 -12.55 20.16 -1.44
N VAL A 498 -11.48 20.69 -2.03
CA VAL A 498 -10.27 21.08 -1.30
C VAL A 498 -10.58 22.32 -0.45
N LEU A 499 -10.15 22.27 0.80
CA LEU A 499 -10.30 23.37 1.74
C LEU A 499 -9.08 24.28 1.72
N GLY A 500 -9.32 25.56 1.85
CA GLY A 500 -8.29 26.59 2.02
C GLY A 500 -8.22 27.11 3.46
N PRO A 501 -7.46 28.19 3.69
CA PRO A 501 -7.37 28.83 4.97
C PRO A 501 -8.74 29.16 5.56
N GLY A 502 -8.94 28.86 6.85
CA GLY A 502 -10.23 29.00 7.53
C GLY A 502 -11.24 27.88 7.24
N GLY A 503 -10.82 26.80 6.59
CA GLY A 503 -11.65 25.60 6.36
C GLY A 503 -12.75 25.78 5.32
N GLN A 504 -12.67 26.82 4.49
CA GLN A 504 -13.66 27.06 3.42
C GLN A 504 -13.24 26.34 2.13
N PRO A 505 -14.20 25.77 1.38
CA PRO A 505 -13.92 25.18 0.08
C PRO A 505 -13.34 26.21 -0.91
N ILE A 506 -12.29 25.82 -1.62
CA ILE A 506 -11.77 26.60 -2.76
C ILE A 506 -12.69 26.32 -3.94
N PRO A 507 -13.41 27.32 -4.48
CA PRO A 507 -14.34 27.10 -5.57
C PRO A 507 -13.66 26.50 -6.80
N GLY A 508 -14.27 25.47 -7.40
CA GLY A 508 -13.76 24.79 -8.58
C GLY A 508 -12.61 23.80 -8.33
N LEU A 509 -12.15 23.62 -7.09
CA LEU A 509 -11.04 22.70 -6.77
C LEU A 509 -11.49 21.49 -5.95
N TYR A 510 -11.16 20.29 -6.43
CA TYR A 510 -11.46 19.01 -5.81
C TYR A 510 -10.19 18.14 -5.74
N ALA A 511 -10.17 17.18 -4.81
CA ALA A 511 -9.09 16.19 -4.73
C ALA A 511 -9.62 14.82 -4.29
N ALA A 512 -9.03 13.74 -4.83
CA ALA A 512 -9.37 12.38 -4.48
C ALA A 512 -8.16 11.43 -4.60
N GLY A 513 -8.22 10.30 -3.92
CA GLY A 513 -7.13 9.34 -3.84
C GLY A 513 -6.02 9.78 -2.88
N GLU A 514 -4.82 9.27 -3.09
CA GLU A 514 -3.70 9.44 -2.16
C GLU A 514 -3.29 10.91 -1.97
N VAL A 515 -3.46 11.77 -2.98
CA VAL A 515 -3.17 13.22 -2.88
C VAL A 515 -4.00 13.91 -1.79
N ALA A 516 -5.19 13.38 -1.48
CA ALA A 516 -6.08 13.83 -0.41
C ALA A 516 -6.04 12.90 0.82
N GLY A 517 -4.94 12.17 1.05
CA GLY A 517 -4.87 11.17 2.12
C GLY A 517 -5.99 10.13 2.05
N PHE A 518 -6.44 9.81 0.84
CA PHE A 518 -7.59 8.96 0.48
C PHE A 518 -8.96 9.53 0.86
N GLY A 519 -8.99 10.69 1.48
CA GLY A 519 -10.16 11.47 1.89
C GLY A 519 -9.90 12.29 3.14
N GLY A 520 -10.34 13.56 3.13
CA GLY A 520 -10.24 14.46 4.27
C GLY A 520 -8.85 14.96 4.63
N GLY A 521 -7.82 14.56 3.86
CA GLY A 521 -6.43 14.81 4.23
C GLY A 521 -5.86 13.73 5.17
N GLY A 522 -6.48 12.52 5.24
CA GLY A 522 -5.89 11.42 6.00
C GLY A 522 -6.84 10.51 6.77
N PHE A 523 -7.82 9.91 6.11
CA PHE A 523 -8.83 9.08 6.77
C PHE A 523 -8.29 7.80 7.44
N HIS A 524 -7.04 7.43 7.17
CA HIS A 524 -6.36 6.35 7.85
C HIS A 524 -5.77 6.72 9.23
N GLY A 525 -5.68 8.02 9.55
CA GLY A 525 -4.93 8.45 10.72
C GLY A 525 -3.46 8.04 10.64
N TYR A 526 -2.94 7.42 11.70
CA TYR A 526 -1.55 6.94 11.74
C TYR A 526 -1.35 5.57 11.10
N ARG A 527 -2.40 4.71 11.05
CA ARG A 527 -2.31 3.32 10.56
C ARG A 527 -3.50 2.99 9.68
N ALA A 528 -3.24 2.28 8.60
CA ALA A 528 -4.29 1.72 7.76
C ALA A 528 -4.65 0.30 8.16
N LEU A 529 -5.90 -0.07 7.91
CA LEU A 529 -6.28 -1.46 7.74
C LEU A 529 -6.01 -1.86 6.29
N GLU A 530 -5.34 -2.97 6.07
CA GLU A 530 -4.91 -3.36 4.72
C GLU A 530 -6.10 -3.62 3.78
N GLY A 531 -5.94 -3.25 2.51
CA GLY A 531 -7.00 -3.28 1.50
C GLY A 531 -7.81 -1.97 1.42
N THR A 532 -7.47 -0.97 2.24
CA THR A 532 -8.16 0.32 2.32
C THR A 532 -7.59 1.38 1.39
N PHE A 533 -6.35 1.24 0.91
CA PHE A 533 -5.74 2.19 -0.02
C PHE A 533 -6.42 2.18 -1.39
N LEU A 534 -6.57 1.00 -2.00
CA LEU A 534 -7.34 0.87 -3.23
C LEU A 534 -8.81 1.22 -2.98
N GLY A 535 -9.35 0.78 -1.83
CA GLY A 535 -10.70 1.11 -1.41
C GLY A 535 -10.92 2.61 -1.26
N GLY A 536 -9.97 3.34 -0.70
CA GLY A 536 -10.01 4.80 -0.55
C GLY A 536 -9.94 5.53 -1.90
N CYS A 537 -9.11 5.04 -2.85
CA CYS A 537 -9.10 5.57 -4.21
C CYS A 537 -10.45 5.36 -4.92
N LEU A 538 -11.05 4.17 -4.78
CA LEU A 538 -12.36 3.86 -5.33
C LEU A 538 -13.45 4.76 -4.74
N PHE A 539 -13.44 4.91 -3.42
CA PHE A 539 -14.45 5.68 -2.69
C PHE A 539 -14.34 7.19 -2.97
N SER A 540 -13.16 7.78 -2.72
CA SER A 540 -12.98 9.22 -2.90
C SER A 540 -13.11 9.65 -4.36
N GLY A 541 -12.62 8.85 -5.33
CA GLY A 541 -12.83 9.11 -6.74
C GLY A 541 -14.30 9.10 -7.13
N ARG A 542 -15.09 8.14 -6.59
CA ARG A 542 -16.53 8.06 -6.81
C ARG A 542 -17.29 9.24 -6.18
N VAL A 543 -16.91 9.62 -4.95
CA VAL A 543 -17.51 10.78 -4.26
C VAL A 543 -17.26 12.06 -5.05
N ALA A 544 -16.00 12.35 -5.42
CA ALA A 544 -15.66 13.55 -6.18
C ALA A 544 -16.32 13.56 -7.57
N GLY A 545 -16.32 12.43 -8.28
CA GLY A 545 -17.02 12.31 -9.56
C GLY A 545 -18.53 12.59 -9.45
N ARG A 546 -19.18 12.13 -8.38
CA ARG A 546 -20.61 12.37 -8.12
C ARG A 546 -20.90 13.80 -7.69
N ALA A 547 -20.01 14.44 -6.95
CA ALA A 547 -20.18 15.83 -6.51
C ALA A 547 -20.07 16.84 -7.67
N LEU A 548 -19.40 16.47 -8.75
CA LEU A 548 -19.17 17.28 -9.94
C LEU A 548 -20.15 16.99 -11.12
N ARG A 549 -21.20 16.21 -10.88
CA ARG A 549 -22.25 15.89 -11.88
C ARG A 549 -23.02 17.11 -12.34
#